data_31dee514495da7dee65078582687ed23
#
_entry.id   31dee514495da7dee65078582687ed23
#
_cell.length_a   1.000
_cell.length_b   1.000
_cell.length_c   1.000
_cell.angle_alpha   90.00
_cell.angle_beta   90.00
_cell.angle_gamma   90.00
#
_symmetry.space_group_name_H-M   'P 1'
#
loop_
_entity.id
_entity.type
_entity.pdbx_description
1 polymer ?
#
loop_
_entity_poly.entity_id
_entity_poly.type
_entity_poly.pdbx_seq_one_letter_code
_entity_poly.pdbx_strand_id
1 'polypeptide(L)'
;MKKSARPYICTFIIALCTSCSVSKFIPEDKYLLDEVRIVSETKEVKPSLFNSYIRQNPNAKWFNLVKIPMRTYCVSGVDSTKWINRFFRKIGDAPVIYDESVALKSQEEIEKAVRNMGYMGATVHLDKKTRKNKLKLAYRIHAGHPYKVRHVVYDIDDLVISDYMRQDSAQSLLAPGMLFDVNVLDAERQRITKLLQNKGYYKFNKDFLVYQADTARNTYLVDLTLRLLPYQRRKEDLPQKHRQYKVGEVNFLADDEIMSVQEGTLEEFDSLRYKGYSMYLSLIHI
;
A
#
# COMPACT_ATOMS: atom_id res chain seq x y z
N MET A 1 31.41 51.41 22.41
CA MET A 1 31.96 50.45 21.41
C MET A 1 31.35 49.09 21.65
N LYS A 2 30.29 48.69 20.93
CA LYS A 2 29.71 47.33 20.99
C LYS A 2 30.49 46.43 20.03
N LYS A 3 31.42 45.63 20.56
CA LYS A 3 32.11 44.59 19.75
C LYS A 3 31.08 43.58 19.26
N SER A 4 30.98 43.44 17.94
CA SER A 4 30.08 42.53 17.28
C SER A 4 30.39 41.09 17.68
N ALA A 5 29.50 40.46 18.44
CA ALA A 5 29.58 39.02 18.80
C ALA A 5 29.28 38.06 17.65
N ARG A 6 28.85 38.59 16.50
CA ARG A 6 28.45 37.82 15.32
C ARG A 6 29.52 36.85 14.76
N PRO A 7 30.81 37.22 14.60
CA PRO A 7 31.80 36.32 14.06
C PRO A 7 32.10 35.13 15.02
N TYR A 8 32.02 35.31 16.33
CA TYR A 8 32.29 34.25 17.32
C TYR A 8 31.17 33.21 17.36
N ILE A 9 29.91 33.62 17.11
CA ILE A 9 28.78 32.68 17.02
C ILE A 9 28.90 31.79 15.78
N CYS A 10 29.28 32.37 14.64
CA CYS A 10 29.50 31.58 13.42
C CYS A 10 30.67 30.59 13.56
N THR A 11 31.79 31.01 14.16
CA THR A 11 32.95 30.12 14.41
C THR A 11 32.62 29.03 15.41
N PHE A 12 31.84 29.32 16.44
CA PHE A 12 31.38 28.31 17.41
C PHE A 12 30.43 27.28 16.80
N ILE A 13 29.53 27.71 15.91
CA ILE A 13 28.63 26.81 15.16
C ILE A 13 29.43 25.91 14.19
N ILE A 14 30.43 26.46 13.51
CA ILE A 14 31.31 25.70 12.60
C ILE A 14 32.14 24.69 13.39
N ALA A 15 32.68 25.05 14.56
CA ALA A 15 33.44 24.16 15.42
C ALA A 15 32.59 22.99 15.99
N LEU A 16 31.32 23.23 16.29
CA LEU A 16 30.39 22.18 16.70
C LEU A 16 30.12 21.17 15.56
N CYS A 17 30.18 21.61 14.30
CA CYS A 17 29.96 20.74 13.14
C CYS A 17 31.11 19.78 12.85
N THR A 18 32.33 20.07 13.30
CA THR A 18 33.52 19.24 13.00
C THR A 18 33.80 18.15 14.05
N SER A 19 33.26 18.26 15.26
CA SER A 19 33.61 17.38 16.39
C SER A 19 32.74 16.12 16.53
N CYS A 20 31.70 15.93 15.74
CA CYS A 20 30.78 14.83 15.93
C CYS A 20 31.14 13.58 15.14
N SER A 21 31.80 12.64 15.81
CA SER A 21 32.05 11.31 15.25
C SER A 21 30.81 10.44 15.35
N VAL A 22 30.08 10.26 14.24
CA VAL A 22 28.94 9.33 14.10
C VAL A 22 29.35 7.90 14.45
N SER A 23 30.63 7.57 14.28
CA SER A 23 31.19 6.22 14.57
C SER A 23 30.99 5.72 15.99
N LYS A 24 30.83 6.62 16.98
CA LYS A 24 30.57 6.26 18.38
C LYS A 24 29.22 5.53 18.58
N PHE A 25 28.29 5.73 17.67
CA PHE A 25 26.92 5.16 17.73
C PHE A 25 26.72 4.01 16.77
N ILE A 26 27.73 3.64 16.01
CA ILE A 26 27.71 2.50 15.08
C ILE A 26 28.46 1.36 15.77
N PRO A 27 27.81 0.21 16.04
CA PRO A 27 28.50 -0.98 16.56
C PRO A 27 29.65 -1.39 15.64
N GLU A 28 30.65 -2.03 16.23
CA GLU A 28 31.70 -2.72 15.46
C GLU A 28 31.00 -3.73 14.53
N ASP A 29 31.46 -3.86 13.30
CA ASP A 29 30.91 -4.73 12.24
C ASP A 29 29.57 -4.29 11.63
N LYS A 30 29.05 -3.10 11.98
CA LYS A 30 27.84 -2.55 11.34
C LYS A 30 28.14 -1.26 10.55
N TYR A 31 27.24 -0.95 9.62
CA TYR A 31 27.37 0.22 8.76
C TYR A 31 26.20 1.17 8.96
N LEU A 32 26.48 2.48 8.93
CA LEU A 32 25.45 3.51 8.81
C LEU A 32 24.85 3.46 7.41
N LEU A 33 23.53 3.37 7.32
CA LEU A 33 22.82 3.49 6.05
C LEU A 33 22.86 4.96 5.58
N ASP A 34 23.72 5.25 4.63
CA ASP A 34 23.96 6.63 4.16
C ASP A 34 23.01 7.03 3.04
N GLU A 35 22.70 6.10 2.15
CA GLU A 35 21.89 6.34 0.96
C GLU A 35 21.18 5.06 0.53
N VAL A 36 19.92 5.20 0.09
CA VAL A 36 19.17 4.13 -0.57
C VAL A 36 18.68 4.68 -1.92
N ARG A 37 18.86 3.90 -2.96
CA ARG A 37 18.38 4.22 -4.31
C ARG A 37 17.70 3.02 -4.94
N ILE A 38 16.74 3.29 -5.81
CA ILE A 38 16.21 2.31 -6.76
C ILE A 38 16.68 2.72 -8.15
N VAL A 39 17.22 1.77 -8.90
CA VAL A 39 17.70 1.98 -10.26
C VAL A 39 17.03 0.95 -11.16
N SER A 40 16.43 1.38 -12.25
CA SER A 40 15.86 0.50 -13.27
C SER A 40 16.70 0.57 -14.54
N GLU A 41 16.96 -0.59 -15.13
CA GLU A 41 17.61 -0.70 -16.45
C GLU A 41 16.59 -0.46 -17.58
N THR A 42 15.31 -0.61 -17.29
CA THR A 42 14.19 -0.46 -18.22
C THR A 42 13.52 0.90 -18.03
N LYS A 43 13.42 1.72 -19.06
CA LYS A 43 12.87 3.08 -19.00
C LYS A 43 11.39 3.12 -18.63
N GLU A 44 10.63 2.11 -19.02
CA GLU A 44 9.20 1.95 -18.78
C GLU A 44 8.90 1.69 -17.30
N VAL A 45 9.86 1.11 -16.58
CA VAL A 45 9.73 0.80 -15.14
C VAL A 45 10.32 1.94 -14.32
N LYS A 46 9.46 2.86 -13.91
CA LYS A 46 9.88 4.06 -13.16
C LYS A 46 10.26 3.72 -11.71
N PRO A 47 11.50 3.98 -11.27
CA PRO A 47 11.95 3.67 -9.90
C PRO A 47 11.08 4.31 -8.79
N SER A 48 10.50 5.49 -9.06
CA SER A 48 9.68 6.22 -8.09
C SER A 48 8.44 5.45 -7.61
N LEU A 49 7.93 4.51 -8.42
CA LEU A 49 6.76 3.68 -8.08
C LEU A 49 7.05 2.72 -6.92
N PHE A 50 8.32 2.45 -6.65
CA PHE A 50 8.71 1.43 -5.66
C PHE A 50 9.25 2.01 -4.35
N ASN A 51 9.24 3.33 -4.19
CA ASN A 51 9.74 3.98 -2.97
C ASN A 51 9.01 3.52 -1.70
N SER A 52 7.72 3.20 -1.80
CA SER A 52 6.89 2.72 -0.68
C SER A 52 7.27 1.32 -0.19
N TYR A 53 7.97 0.55 -1.01
CA TYR A 53 8.44 -0.80 -0.65
C TYR A 53 9.79 -0.79 0.08
N ILE A 54 10.46 0.37 0.15
CA ILE A 54 11.69 0.51 0.92
C ILE A 54 11.34 0.56 2.41
N ARG A 55 11.68 -0.49 3.15
CA ARG A 55 11.38 -0.61 4.58
C ARG A 55 12.40 0.10 5.47
N GLN A 56 13.60 0.37 4.97
CA GLN A 56 14.66 1.05 5.71
C GLN A 56 15.16 2.26 4.95
N ASN A 57 14.80 3.45 5.43
CA ASN A 57 15.22 4.70 4.84
C ASN A 57 16.40 5.30 5.60
N PRO A 58 17.38 5.92 4.93
CA PRO A 58 18.49 6.62 5.59
C PRO A 58 17.96 7.88 6.30
N ASN A 59 18.74 8.37 7.28
CA ASN A 59 18.42 9.63 7.95
C ASN A 59 18.24 10.77 6.93
N ALA A 60 17.23 11.62 7.18
CA ALA A 60 16.89 12.74 6.33
C ALA A 60 18.06 13.73 6.16
N LYS A 61 18.19 14.27 4.96
CA LYS A 61 19.15 15.33 4.62
C LYS A 61 18.40 16.64 4.46
N TRP A 62 18.84 17.69 5.15
CA TRP A 62 18.35 19.03 4.91
C TRP A 62 19.00 19.60 3.65
N PHE A 63 18.20 20.13 2.75
CA PHE A 63 18.62 20.65 1.44
C PHE A 63 19.48 19.66 0.62
N ASN A 64 19.26 18.36 0.80
CA ASN A 64 20.04 17.27 0.19
C ASN A 64 21.55 17.28 0.51
N LEU A 65 22.02 18.15 1.41
CA LEU A 65 23.44 18.33 1.72
C LEU A 65 23.86 17.71 3.05
N VAL A 66 23.15 18.01 4.14
CA VAL A 66 23.63 17.68 5.49
C VAL A 66 22.54 16.98 6.30
N LYS A 67 22.89 15.89 6.97
CA LYS A 67 22.03 15.15 7.90
C LYS A 67 22.02 15.87 9.27
N ILE A 68 21.39 17.05 9.37
CA ILE A 68 21.39 17.89 10.58
C ILE A 68 20.74 17.15 11.76
N PRO A 69 19.54 16.54 11.65
CA PRO A 69 18.92 15.86 12.78
C PRO A 69 19.80 14.74 13.34
N MET A 70 20.39 13.92 12.46
CA MET A 70 21.33 12.87 12.88
C MET A 70 22.58 13.45 13.56
N ARG A 71 23.15 14.54 13.02
CA ARG A 71 24.30 15.19 13.66
C ARG A 71 23.94 15.73 15.03
N THR A 72 22.77 16.34 15.20
CA THR A 72 22.27 16.80 16.50
C THR A 72 22.21 15.66 17.51
N TYR A 73 21.69 14.49 17.11
CA TYR A 73 21.72 13.29 17.95
C TYR A 73 23.16 12.89 18.32
N CYS A 74 24.08 12.92 17.35
CA CYS A 74 25.47 12.52 17.58
C CYS A 74 26.28 13.52 18.44
N VAL A 75 25.78 14.74 18.67
CA VAL A 75 26.37 15.68 19.67
C VAL A 75 26.18 15.11 21.09
N SER A 76 25.13 14.33 21.32
CA SER A 76 24.95 13.65 22.60
C SER A 76 26.13 12.71 22.92
N GLY A 77 26.51 12.61 24.17
CA GLY A 77 27.44 11.58 24.63
C GLY A 77 26.81 10.19 24.62
N VAL A 78 27.62 9.15 24.74
CA VAL A 78 27.17 7.76 24.82
C VAL A 78 26.34 7.53 26.10
N ASP A 79 26.67 8.22 27.19
CA ASP A 79 25.96 8.16 28.46
C ASP A 79 24.56 8.79 28.36
N SER A 80 23.51 7.95 28.43
CA SER A 80 22.11 8.38 28.35
C SER A 80 21.55 8.96 29.65
N THR A 81 22.28 8.87 30.74
CA THR A 81 21.81 9.33 32.09
C THR A 81 21.80 10.85 32.18
N LYS A 82 22.74 11.52 31.51
CA LYS A 82 22.89 12.99 31.56
C LYS A 82 21.71 13.67 30.84
N TRP A 83 21.09 14.68 31.50
CA TRP A 83 19.94 15.41 30.98
C TRP A 83 20.21 16.07 29.62
N ILE A 84 21.42 16.61 29.41
CA ILE A 84 21.81 17.28 28.17
C ILE A 84 21.87 16.29 27.00
N ASN A 85 22.34 15.04 27.23
CA ASN A 85 22.38 13.99 26.24
C ASN A 85 20.96 13.52 25.87
N ARG A 86 20.05 13.44 26.86
CA ARG A 86 18.63 13.14 26.61
C ARG A 86 17.96 14.21 25.76
N PHE A 87 18.28 15.50 26.02
CA PHE A 87 17.77 16.61 25.23
C PHE A 87 18.18 16.49 23.75
N PHE A 88 19.48 16.31 23.45
CA PHE A 88 19.96 16.17 22.08
C PHE A 88 19.42 14.92 21.37
N ARG A 89 19.23 13.81 22.10
CA ARG A 89 18.61 12.61 21.56
C ARG A 89 17.11 12.78 21.26
N LYS A 90 16.41 13.62 22.02
CA LYS A 90 14.99 13.90 21.81
C LYS A 90 14.73 14.74 20.57
N ILE A 91 15.61 15.70 20.25
CA ILE A 91 15.47 16.60 19.09
C ILE A 91 16.20 16.11 17.85
N GLY A 92 17.10 15.14 17.98
CA GLY A 92 17.85 14.55 16.87
C GLY A 92 17.34 13.17 16.49
N ASP A 93 17.72 12.73 15.29
CA ASP A 93 17.41 11.39 14.78
C ASP A 93 18.54 10.43 15.05
N ALA A 94 18.24 9.25 15.63
CA ALA A 94 19.22 8.19 15.79
C ALA A 94 19.81 7.76 14.43
N PRO A 95 21.11 7.44 14.35
CA PRO A 95 21.71 6.91 13.15
C PRO A 95 21.02 5.62 12.71
N VAL A 96 20.59 5.56 11.44
CA VAL A 96 19.99 4.35 10.87
C VAL A 96 21.12 3.38 10.51
N ILE A 97 21.14 2.26 11.21
CA ILE A 97 22.13 1.19 10.97
C ILE A 97 21.56 0.24 9.92
N TYR A 98 22.38 -0.13 8.96
CA TYR A 98 21.99 -1.07 7.91
C TYR A 98 21.65 -2.44 8.51
N ASP A 99 20.48 -2.95 8.13
CA ASP A 99 20.00 -4.29 8.45
C ASP A 99 19.75 -5.05 7.14
N GLU A 100 20.49 -6.13 6.97
CA GLU A 100 20.41 -6.94 5.74
C GLU A 100 19.07 -7.64 5.60
N SER A 101 18.48 -8.11 6.68
CA SER A 101 17.20 -8.81 6.65
C SER A 101 16.07 -7.89 6.18
N VAL A 102 16.09 -6.62 6.60
CA VAL A 102 15.13 -5.60 6.18
C VAL A 102 15.35 -5.21 4.71
N ALA A 103 16.60 -5.14 4.27
CA ALA A 103 16.94 -4.84 2.89
C ALA A 103 16.50 -5.96 1.93
N LEU A 104 16.68 -7.24 2.31
CA LEU A 104 16.22 -8.39 1.54
C LEU A 104 14.69 -8.42 1.42
N LYS A 105 13.95 -8.11 2.48
CA LYS A 105 12.49 -7.99 2.42
C LYS A 105 12.04 -6.90 1.44
N SER A 106 12.71 -5.74 1.44
CA SER A 106 12.43 -4.69 0.47
C SER A 106 12.73 -5.13 -0.96
N GLN A 107 13.81 -5.89 -1.17
CA GLN A 107 14.16 -6.48 -2.47
C GLN A 107 13.04 -7.39 -2.99
N GLU A 108 12.58 -8.34 -2.16
CA GLU A 108 11.50 -9.28 -2.51
C GLU A 108 10.19 -8.55 -2.84
N GLU A 109 9.85 -7.51 -2.07
CA GLU A 109 8.64 -6.72 -2.30
C GLU A 109 8.71 -5.90 -3.60
N ILE A 110 9.85 -5.28 -3.89
CA ILE A 110 10.08 -4.57 -5.14
C ILE A 110 10.00 -5.55 -6.31
N GLU A 111 10.66 -6.71 -6.21
CA GLU A 111 10.64 -7.75 -7.26
C GLU A 111 9.20 -8.24 -7.52
N LYS A 112 8.45 -8.54 -6.47
CA LYS A 112 7.04 -8.93 -6.57
C LYS A 112 6.20 -7.82 -7.22
N ALA A 113 6.43 -6.56 -6.84
CA ALA A 113 5.70 -5.43 -7.41
C ALA A 113 5.98 -5.27 -8.91
N VAL A 114 7.24 -5.41 -9.35
CA VAL A 114 7.61 -5.36 -10.78
C VAL A 114 7.00 -6.54 -11.55
N ARG A 115 6.99 -7.74 -10.97
CA ARG A 115 6.34 -8.91 -11.58
C ARG A 115 4.84 -8.71 -11.73
N ASN A 116 4.19 -8.12 -10.73
CA ASN A 116 2.75 -7.81 -10.78
C ASN A 116 2.40 -6.79 -11.87
N MET A 117 3.34 -5.93 -12.28
CA MET A 117 3.17 -5.02 -13.42
C MET A 117 3.32 -5.68 -14.79
N GLY A 118 3.45 -7.01 -14.84
CA GLY A 118 3.55 -7.78 -16.08
C GLY A 118 4.97 -8.15 -16.49
N TYR A 119 5.99 -7.85 -15.69
CA TYR A 119 7.38 -8.25 -15.95
C TYR A 119 7.71 -9.53 -15.17
N MET A 120 7.10 -10.65 -15.55
CA MET A 120 7.16 -11.91 -14.78
C MET A 120 8.57 -12.45 -14.56
N GLY A 121 9.50 -12.17 -15.49
CA GLY A 121 10.91 -12.53 -15.39
C GLY A 121 11.77 -11.52 -14.63
N ALA A 122 11.16 -10.51 -13.98
CA ALA A 122 11.90 -9.49 -13.28
C ALA A 122 12.72 -10.05 -12.10
N THR A 123 13.92 -9.51 -11.95
CA THR A 123 14.81 -9.76 -10.81
C THR A 123 15.29 -8.42 -10.24
N VAL A 124 15.53 -8.39 -8.95
CA VAL A 124 16.09 -7.23 -8.26
C VAL A 124 17.37 -7.64 -7.56
N HIS A 125 18.44 -6.89 -7.78
CA HIS A 125 19.74 -7.13 -7.16
C HIS A 125 20.07 -6.02 -6.18
N LEU A 126 20.72 -6.39 -5.07
CA LEU A 126 21.23 -5.46 -4.05
C LEU A 126 22.69 -5.11 -4.35
N ASP A 127 22.93 -3.87 -4.76
CA ASP A 127 24.27 -3.32 -4.89
C ASP A 127 24.66 -2.59 -3.60
N LYS A 128 25.68 -3.08 -2.91
CA LYS A 128 26.20 -2.50 -1.66
C LYS A 128 27.53 -1.83 -1.95
N LYS A 129 27.65 -0.54 -1.64
CA LYS A 129 28.93 0.21 -1.71
C LYS A 129 29.26 0.72 -0.31
N THR A 130 30.32 0.18 0.27
CA THR A 130 30.82 0.58 1.59
C THR A 130 31.98 1.56 1.47
N ARG A 131 31.98 2.58 2.30
CA ARG A 131 33.11 3.50 2.47
C ARG A 131 33.26 3.87 3.92
N LYS A 132 34.33 3.44 4.57
CA LYS A 132 34.49 3.50 6.02
C LYS A 132 33.29 2.84 6.70
N ASN A 133 32.65 3.50 7.68
CA ASN A 133 31.50 2.98 8.42
C ASN A 133 30.15 3.34 7.76
N LYS A 134 30.13 3.69 6.44
CA LYS A 134 28.92 4.06 5.71
C LYS A 134 28.64 3.09 4.59
N LEU A 135 27.36 2.79 4.37
CA LEU A 135 26.87 1.93 3.31
C LEU A 135 25.86 2.70 2.46
N LYS A 136 26.06 2.63 1.15
CA LYS A 136 25.08 3.05 0.14
C LYS A 136 24.50 1.80 -0.48
N LEU A 137 23.16 1.74 -0.51
CA LEU A 137 22.39 0.62 -1.02
C LEU A 137 21.69 1.04 -2.32
N ALA A 138 21.76 0.20 -3.34
CA ALA A 138 20.99 0.38 -4.56
C ALA A 138 20.23 -0.91 -4.88
N TYR A 139 18.92 -0.79 -5.06
CA TYR A 139 18.06 -1.85 -5.60
C TYR A 139 18.07 -1.71 -7.12
N ARG A 140 18.76 -2.62 -7.81
CA ARG A 140 18.83 -2.62 -9.27
C ARG A 140 17.77 -3.55 -9.83
N ILE A 141 16.81 -2.97 -10.55
CA ILE A 141 15.71 -3.69 -11.20
C ILE A 141 16.15 -4.08 -12.60
N HIS A 142 16.13 -5.37 -12.87
CA HIS A 142 16.21 -5.95 -14.22
C HIS A 142 14.82 -6.51 -14.55
N ALA A 143 14.04 -5.78 -15.34
CA ALA A 143 12.63 -6.09 -15.55
C ALA A 143 12.44 -7.24 -16.59
N GLY A 144 13.32 -7.40 -17.55
CA GLY A 144 13.16 -8.34 -18.64
C GLY A 144 12.05 -7.92 -19.61
N HIS A 145 11.45 -8.91 -20.30
CA HIS A 145 10.40 -8.68 -21.27
C HIS A 145 9.02 -8.59 -20.59
N PRO A 146 8.19 -7.58 -20.96
CA PRO A 146 6.83 -7.47 -20.43
C PRO A 146 5.90 -8.48 -21.09
N TYR A 147 5.00 -9.07 -20.31
CA TYR A 147 3.88 -9.86 -20.80
C TYR A 147 2.71 -8.92 -21.14
N LYS A 148 2.06 -9.19 -22.29
CA LYS A 148 0.92 -8.41 -22.78
C LYS A 148 -0.30 -9.31 -22.97
N VAL A 149 -1.47 -8.76 -22.71
CA VAL A 149 -2.74 -9.44 -22.94
C VAL A 149 -2.99 -9.52 -24.46
N ARG A 150 -3.25 -10.73 -24.96
CA ARG A 150 -3.58 -10.98 -26.36
C ARG A 150 -5.09 -10.96 -26.57
N HIS A 151 -5.79 -11.81 -25.81
CA HIS A 151 -7.24 -11.90 -25.85
C HIS A 151 -7.83 -11.84 -24.44
N VAL A 152 -9.06 -11.32 -24.34
CA VAL A 152 -9.85 -11.35 -23.11
C VAL A 152 -11.17 -12.03 -23.44
N VAL A 153 -11.46 -13.12 -22.73
CA VAL A 153 -12.69 -13.90 -22.85
C VAL A 153 -13.44 -13.85 -21.53
N TYR A 154 -14.76 -13.66 -21.61
CA TYR A 154 -15.65 -13.69 -20.44
C TYR A 154 -16.44 -15.01 -20.49
N ASP A 155 -16.10 -15.92 -19.56
CA ASP A 155 -16.74 -17.24 -19.40
C ASP A 155 -17.69 -17.15 -18.18
N ILE A 156 -18.92 -16.71 -18.44
CA ILE A 156 -19.94 -16.40 -17.45
C ILE A 156 -21.23 -17.16 -17.76
N ASP A 157 -21.50 -18.19 -16.96
CA ASP A 157 -22.67 -19.07 -17.12
C ASP A 157 -24.01 -18.39 -16.82
N ASP A 158 -23.99 -17.31 -15.99
CA ASP A 158 -25.19 -16.55 -15.66
C ASP A 158 -25.50 -15.52 -16.75
N LEU A 159 -26.56 -15.79 -17.53
CA LEU A 159 -26.95 -14.96 -18.68
C LEU A 159 -27.27 -13.51 -18.28
N VAL A 160 -27.86 -13.28 -17.10
CA VAL A 160 -28.23 -11.93 -16.64
C VAL A 160 -26.97 -11.14 -16.28
N ILE A 161 -26.05 -11.76 -15.55
CA ILE A 161 -24.79 -11.14 -15.21
C ILE A 161 -23.95 -10.89 -16.46
N SER A 162 -23.89 -11.87 -17.37
CA SER A 162 -23.18 -11.75 -18.65
C SER A 162 -23.72 -10.56 -19.48
N ASP A 163 -25.04 -10.37 -19.50
CA ASP A 163 -25.66 -9.25 -20.21
C ASP A 163 -25.32 -7.90 -19.58
N TYR A 164 -25.35 -7.76 -18.25
CA TYR A 164 -24.90 -6.55 -17.57
C TYR A 164 -23.44 -6.21 -17.88
N MET A 165 -22.57 -7.21 -17.88
CA MET A 165 -21.16 -6.99 -18.19
C MET A 165 -20.93 -6.59 -19.65
N ARG A 166 -21.69 -7.18 -20.57
CA ARG A 166 -21.66 -6.83 -22.01
C ARG A 166 -22.11 -5.39 -22.24
N GLN A 167 -23.21 -4.95 -21.61
CA GLN A 167 -23.70 -3.58 -21.70
C GLN A 167 -22.69 -2.55 -21.16
N ASP A 168 -21.89 -2.93 -20.16
CA ASP A 168 -20.90 -2.08 -19.51
C ASP A 168 -19.49 -2.27 -20.09
N SER A 169 -19.34 -3.02 -21.17
CA SER A 169 -18.04 -3.39 -21.76
C SER A 169 -17.16 -2.18 -22.15
N ALA A 170 -17.79 -1.06 -22.52
CA ALA A 170 -17.06 0.18 -22.84
C ALA A 170 -16.30 0.77 -21.64
N GLN A 171 -16.65 0.40 -20.40
CA GLN A 171 -16.00 0.82 -19.17
C GLN A 171 -14.93 -0.18 -18.70
N SER A 172 -14.72 -1.28 -19.41
CA SER A 172 -13.74 -2.30 -19.05
C SER A 172 -12.33 -1.72 -19.04
N LEU A 173 -11.57 -2.06 -18.01
CA LEU A 173 -10.15 -1.73 -17.89
C LEU A 173 -9.25 -2.69 -18.69
N LEU A 174 -9.83 -3.78 -19.21
CA LEU A 174 -9.10 -4.79 -19.95
C LEU A 174 -9.19 -4.54 -21.45
N ALA A 175 -8.03 -4.51 -22.09
CA ALA A 175 -7.93 -4.35 -23.54
C ALA A 175 -6.79 -5.22 -24.09
N PRO A 176 -6.94 -5.77 -25.31
CA PRO A 176 -5.84 -6.42 -26.01
C PRO A 176 -4.65 -5.45 -26.19
N GLY A 177 -3.44 -5.97 -26.02
CA GLY A 177 -2.20 -5.19 -26.08
C GLY A 177 -1.76 -4.50 -24.79
N MET A 178 -2.60 -4.44 -23.77
CA MET A 178 -2.22 -3.91 -22.45
C MET A 178 -1.18 -4.81 -21.77
N LEU A 179 -0.44 -4.26 -20.80
CA LEU A 179 0.41 -5.07 -19.93
C LEU A 179 -0.44 -6.02 -19.10
N PHE A 180 0.06 -7.23 -18.85
CA PHE A 180 -0.54 -8.18 -17.93
C PHE A 180 -0.29 -7.71 -16.47
N ASP A 181 -0.95 -6.63 -16.07
CA ASP A 181 -0.81 -6.01 -14.75
C ASP A 181 -1.88 -6.54 -13.80
N VAL A 182 -1.44 -7.24 -12.76
CA VAL A 182 -2.31 -7.84 -11.74
C VAL A 182 -3.14 -6.78 -11.00
N ASN A 183 -2.61 -5.57 -10.86
CA ASN A 183 -3.34 -4.48 -10.21
C ASN A 183 -4.53 -4.01 -11.08
N VAL A 184 -4.34 -3.96 -12.41
CA VAL A 184 -5.41 -3.63 -13.35
C VAL A 184 -6.46 -4.74 -13.37
N LEU A 185 -6.04 -6.01 -13.34
CA LEU A 185 -6.95 -7.16 -13.23
C LEU A 185 -7.80 -7.10 -11.95
N ASP A 186 -7.18 -6.77 -10.81
CA ASP A 186 -7.94 -6.62 -9.54
C ASP A 186 -8.86 -5.40 -9.56
N ALA A 187 -8.43 -4.29 -10.14
CA ALA A 187 -9.27 -3.09 -10.32
C ALA A 187 -10.51 -3.40 -11.17
N GLU A 188 -10.37 -4.19 -12.23
CA GLU A 188 -11.50 -4.63 -13.05
C GLU A 188 -12.46 -5.53 -12.26
N ARG A 189 -11.95 -6.47 -11.47
CA ARG A 189 -12.80 -7.28 -10.56
C ARG A 189 -13.59 -6.40 -9.59
N GLN A 190 -12.97 -5.36 -9.03
CA GLN A 190 -13.62 -4.41 -8.14
C GLN A 190 -14.68 -3.59 -8.88
N ARG A 191 -14.38 -3.14 -10.11
CA ARG A 191 -15.31 -2.40 -10.96
C ARG A 191 -16.58 -3.23 -11.27
N ILE A 192 -16.40 -4.47 -11.71
CA ILE A 192 -17.50 -5.40 -11.98
C ILE A 192 -18.29 -5.69 -10.71
N THR A 193 -17.61 -5.89 -9.58
CA THR A 193 -18.28 -6.09 -8.27
C THR A 193 -19.21 -4.93 -7.96
N LYS A 194 -18.73 -3.70 -8.10
CA LYS A 194 -19.52 -2.49 -7.84
C LYS A 194 -20.70 -2.36 -8.81
N LEU A 195 -20.48 -2.67 -10.10
CA LEU A 195 -21.54 -2.71 -11.10
C LEU A 195 -22.66 -3.67 -10.66
N LEU A 196 -22.33 -4.90 -10.29
CA LEU A 196 -23.30 -5.92 -9.92
C LEU A 196 -24.00 -5.60 -8.59
N GLN A 197 -23.28 -5.06 -7.61
CA GLN A 197 -23.89 -4.58 -6.36
C GLN A 197 -24.91 -3.48 -6.62
N ASN A 198 -24.62 -2.54 -7.52
CA ASN A 198 -25.57 -1.49 -7.93
C ASN A 198 -26.80 -2.05 -8.69
N LYS A 199 -26.68 -3.24 -9.29
CA LYS A 199 -27.78 -3.99 -9.90
C LYS A 199 -28.55 -4.87 -8.90
N GLY A 200 -28.23 -4.79 -7.61
CA GLY A 200 -28.93 -5.51 -6.55
C GLY A 200 -28.29 -6.83 -6.14
N TYR A 201 -27.14 -7.20 -6.66
CA TYR A 201 -26.40 -8.39 -6.20
C TYR A 201 -25.64 -8.08 -4.91
N TYR A 202 -26.36 -7.77 -3.83
CA TYR A 202 -25.83 -7.27 -2.56
C TYR A 202 -24.71 -8.16 -1.95
N LYS A 203 -24.80 -9.47 -2.08
CA LYS A 203 -23.82 -10.43 -1.55
C LYS A 203 -22.66 -10.71 -2.52
N PHE A 204 -22.60 -10.03 -3.66
CA PHE A 204 -21.53 -10.23 -4.62
C PHE A 204 -20.24 -9.57 -4.13
N ASN A 205 -19.12 -10.27 -4.28
CA ASN A 205 -17.79 -9.74 -4.00
C ASN A 205 -16.81 -10.13 -5.13
N LYS A 206 -15.64 -9.52 -5.15
CA LYS A 206 -14.64 -9.71 -6.20
C LYS A 206 -14.07 -11.12 -6.27
N ASP A 207 -14.17 -11.91 -5.19
CA ASP A 207 -13.57 -13.25 -5.12
C ASP A 207 -14.37 -14.29 -5.92
N PHE A 208 -15.59 -13.94 -6.33
CA PHE A 208 -16.35 -14.74 -7.30
C PHE A 208 -15.85 -14.56 -8.74
N LEU A 209 -15.01 -13.57 -9.02
CA LEU A 209 -14.41 -13.33 -10.32
C LEU A 209 -12.97 -13.83 -10.31
N VAL A 210 -12.67 -14.82 -11.13
CA VAL A 210 -11.34 -15.46 -11.20
C VAL A 210 -10.80 -15.34 -12.62
N TYR A 211 -9.53 -14.92 -12.74
CA TYR A 211 -8.83 -14.97 -14.02
C TYR A 211 -8.10 -16.30 -14.18
N GLN A 212 -8.31 -16.90 -15.32
CA GLN A 212 -7.46 -17.94 -15.84
C GLN A 212 -6.56 -17.33 -16.91
N ALA A 213 -5.24 -17.37 -16.70
CA ALA A 213 -4.25 -16.85 -17.62
C ALA A 213 -3.54 -18.00 -18.31
N ASP A 214 -3.56 -18.03 -19.63
CA ASP A 214 -2.80 -18.97 -20.43
C ASP A 214 -1.68 -18.23 -21.18
N THR A 215 -0.45 -18.68 -20.98
CA THR A 215 0.74 -18.10 -21.60
C THR A 215 1.21 -19.02 -22.73
N ALA A 216 1.06 -18.56 -23.97
CA ALA A 216 1.66 -19.27 -25.09
C ALA A 216 3.19 -19.26 -24.97
N ARG A 217 3.82 -20.44 -25.08
CA ARG A 217 5.28 -20.59 -24.94
C ARG A 217 6.04 -19.63 -25.86
N ASN A 218 7.01 -18.91 -25.29
CA ASN A 218 7.95 -18.00 -25.97
C ASN A 218 7.33 -16.78 -26.68
N THR A 219 6.11 -16.36 -26.36
CA THR A 219 5.47 -15.22 -27.06
C THR A 219 5.33 -13.97 -26.22
N TYR A 220 5.55 -14.03 -24.90
CA TYR A 220 5.25 -12.95 -23.95
C TYR A 220 3.81 -12.41 -24.08
N LEU A 221 2.89 -13.25 -24.55
CA LEU A 221 1.49 -12.97 -24.71
C LEU A 221 0.66 -13.85 -23.78
N VAL A 222 -0.42 -13.28 -23.26
CA VAL A 222 -1.31 -13.93 -22.30
C VAL A 222 -2.74 -13.88 -22.81
N ASP A 223 -3.40 -15.02 -22.87
CA ASP A 223 -4.85 -15.10 -23.07
C ASP A 223 -5.52 -15.12 -21.69
N LEU A 224 -6.44 -14.20 -21.47
CA LEU A 224 -7.19 -14.06 -20.22
C LEU A 224 -8.60 -14.58 -20.39
N THR A 225 -9.02 -15.47 -19.49
CA THR A 225 -10.42 -15.86 -19.34
C THR A 225 -10.90 -15.42 -17.97
N LEU A 226 -11.88 -14.51 -17.92
CA LEU A 226 -12.56 -14.13 -16.69
C LEU A 226 -13.73 -15.09 -16.46
N ARG A 227 -13.70 -15.79 -15.35
CA ARG A 227 -14.73 -16.78 -14.96
C ARG A 227 -15.50 -16.30 -13.74
N LEU A 228 -16.81 -16.58 -13.75
CA LEU A 228 -17.67 -16.37 -12.61
C LEU A 228 -17.81 -17.66 -11.82
N LEU A 229 -17.38 -17.64 -10.55
CA LEU A 229 -17.62 -18.73 -9.63
C LEU A 229 -19.05 -18.67 -9.09
N PRO A 230 -19.70 -19.81 -8.86
CA PRO A 230 -21.03 -19.86 -8.24
C PRO A 230 -20.98 -19.36 -6.78
N TYR A 231 -22.13 -18.91 -6.30
CA TYR A 231 -22.24 -18.54 -4.89
C TYR A 231 -22.20 -19.79 -4.00
N GLN A 232 -21.27 -19.84 -3.07
CA GLN A 232 -21.18 -20.83 -1.99
C GLN A 232 -20.88 -20.11 -0.69
N ARG A 233 -21.66 -20.39 0.35
CA ARG A 233 -21.44 -19.85 1.70
C ARG A 233 -20.35 -20.62 2.43
N ARG A 234 -20.34 -21.96 2.26
CA ARG A 234 -19.36 -22.90 2.79
C ARG A 234 -18.92 -23.84 1.67
N LYS A 235 -17.74 -24.43 1.78
CA LYS A 235 -17.22 -25.38 0.79
C LYS A 235 -18.11 -26.61 0.60
N GLU A 236 -18.85 -27.00 1.64
CA GLU A 236 -19.76 -28.15 1.66
C GLU A 236 -21.14 -27.83 1.05
N ASP A 237 -21.49 -26.56 0.89
CA ASP A 237 -22.78 -26.14 0.33
C ASP A 237 -22.82 -26.44 -1.18
N LEU A 238 -24.03 -26.76 -1.68
CA LEU A 238 -24.22 -26.86 -3.13
C LEU A 238 -24.04 -25.49 -3.81
N PRO A 239 -23.37 -25.46 -4.96
CA PRO A 239 -23.22 -24.24 -5.75
C PRO A 239 -24.60 -23.65 -6.12
N GLN A 240 -24.78 -22.36 -5.91
CA GLN A 240 -26.01 -21.63 -6.19
C GLN A 240 -25.75 -20.47 -7.15
N LYS A 241 -26.79 -20.05 -7.86
CA LYS A 241 -26.72 -18.80 -8.64
C LYS A 241 -26.66 -17.59 -7.72
N HIS A 242 -26.01 -16.53 -8.17
CA HIS A 242 -26.04 -15.23 -7.49
C HIS A 242 -27.46 -14.67 -7.50
N ARG A 243 -27.95 -14.20 -6.36
CA ARG A 243 -29.30 -13.66 -6.21
C ARG A 243 -29.30 -12.15 -6.22
N GLN A 244 -30.26 -11.59 -6.92
CA GLN A 244 -30.58 -10.17 -6.87
C GLN A 244 -31.51 -9.87 -5.69
N TYR A 245 -31.22 -8.80 -4.96
CA TYR A 245 -31.97 -8.33 -3.83
C TYR A 245 -32.59 -6.99 -4.16
N LYS A 246 -33.80 -6.74 -3.67
CA LYS A 246 -34.46 -5.43 -3.69
C LYS A 246 -34.65 -4.97 -2.24
N VAL A 247 -34.51 -3.67 -2.02
CA VAL A 247 -34.84 -3.07 -0.73
C VAL A 247 -36.34 -3.20 -0.55
N GLY A 248 -36.77 -3.83 0.54
CA GLY A 248 -38.18 -3.98 0.90
C GLY A 248 -38.64 -2.75 1.68
N GLU A 249 -38.53 -2.83 2.98
CA GLU A 249 -38.88 -1.77 3.91
C GLU A 249 -37.63 -1.14 4.52
N VAL A 250 -37.62 0.17 4.72
CA VAL A 250 -36.54 0.90 5.38
C VAL A 250 -37.11 1.53 6.64
N ASN A 251 -36.62 1.08 7.80
CA ASN A 251 -36.98 1.59 9.10
C ASN A 251 -35.77 2.32 9.70
N PHE A 252 -35.99 3.53 10.18
CA PHE A 252 -35.00 4.29 10.94
C PHE A 252 -35.36 4.18 12.44
N LEU A 253 -34.43 3.64 13.22
CA LEU A 253 -34.54 3.56 14.68
C LEU A 253 -33.58 4.63 15.23
N ALA A 254 -34.15 5.61 15.93
CA ALA A 254 -33.38 6.62 16.63
C ALA A 254 -33.49 6.30 18.14
N ASP A 255 -32.47 5.61 18.64
CA ASP A 255 -32.33 5.25 20.04
C ASP A 255 -30.90 5.51 20.50
N ASP A 256 -30.74 5.99 21.76
CA ASP A 256 -29.43 6.21 22.38
C ASP A 256 -28.79 4.91 22.91
N GLU A 257 -29.59 3.84 23.09
CA GLU A 257 -29.09 2.55 23.56
C GLU A 257 -29.26 1.44 22.53
N ILE A 258 -28.15 1.11 21.86
CA ILE A 258 -28.03 0.02 20.88
C ILE A 258 -28.44 -1.35 21.47
N MET A 259 -28.47 -1.51 22.80
CA MET A 259 -28.76 -2.75 23.49
C MET A 259 -30.28 -3.07 23.52
N SER A 260 -31.16 -2.07 23.52
CA SER A 260 -32.61 -2.28 23.58
C SER A 260 -33.16 -2.89 22.28
N VAL A 261 -32.53 -2.65 21.16
CA VAL A 261 -32.91 -3.19 19.84
C VAL A 261 -32.62 -4.70 19.75
N GLN A 262 -31.62 -5.21 20.47
CA GLN A 262 -31.24 -6.64 20.46
C GLN A 262 -32.20 -7.50 21.32
N GLU A 263 -32.86 -6.93 22.32
CA GLU A 263 -33.76 -7.66 23.22
C GLU A 263 -35.22 -7.74 22.73
N GLY A 264 -35.52 -7.13 21.56
CA GLY A 264 -36.85 -7.25 20.92
C GLY A 264 -37.99 -6.50 21.65
N THR A 265 -37.67 -5.60 22.57
CA THR A 265 -38.63 -4.73 23.26
C THR A 265 -38.97 -3.50 22.44
N LEU A 266 -39.61 -3.69 21.27
CA LEU A 266 -40.08 -2.59 20.38
C LEU A 266 -41.41 -1.96 20.87
N GLU A 267 -41.86 -2.22 22.07
CA GLU A 267 -43.21 -1.83 22.51
C GLU A 267 -43.41 -0.35 22.88
N GLU A 268 -42.34 0.47 22.93
CA GLU A 268 -42.45 1.87 23.38
C GLU A 268 -41.86 2.88 22.38
N PHE A 269 -41.97 2.66 21.08
CA PHE A 269 -41.55 3.63 20.07
C PHE A 269 -42.70 4.37 19.46
N ASP A 270 -42.62 5.70 19.42
CA ASP A 270 -43.50 6.49 18.56
C ASP A 270 -43.01 6.39 17.09
N SER A 271 -43.95 6.18 16.17
CA SER A 271 -43.64 5.94 14.78
C SER A 271 -44.08 7.10 13.89
N LEU A 272 -43.16 7.68 13.13
CA LEU A 272 -43.41 8.69 12.10
C LEU A 272 -43.17 8.11 10.71
N ARG A 273 -44.18 8.27 9.83
CA ARG A 273 -44.03 7.88 8.42
C ARG A 273 -43.71 9.11 7.54
N TYR A 274 -42.52 9.13 6.91
CA TYR A 274 -42.11 10.23 6.05
C TYR A 274 -41.60 9.70 4.73
N LYS A 275 -42.18 10.17 3.61
CA LYS A 275 -41.80 9.79 2.23
C LYS A 275 -41.62 8.28 2.01
N GLY A 276 -42.48 7.45 2.64
CA GLY A 276 -42.45 5.99 2.49
C GLY A 276 -41.46 5.26 3.43
N TYR A 277 -40.77 5.98 4.31
CA TYR A 277 -39.90 5.43 5.34
C TYR A 277 -40.62 5.47 6.69
N SER A 278 -40.44 4.43 7.49
CA SER A 278 -40.88 4.43 8.88
C SER A 278 -39.72 4.82 9.79
N MET A 279 -39.95 5.82 10.65
CA MET A 279 -38.98 6.28 11.66
C MET A 279 -39.53 5.95 13.01
N TYR A 280 -38.77 5.27 13.83
CA TYR A 280 -39.12 4.90 15.22
C TYR A 280 -38.26 5.73 16.16
N LEU A 281 -38.90 6.45 17.08
CA LEU A 281 -38.25 7.31 18.05
C LEU A 281 -38.51 6.73 19.46
N SER A 282 -37.46 6.63 20.26
CA SER A 282 -37.63 6.24 21.67
C SER A 282 -38.32 7.36 22.44
N LEU A 283 -39.34 7.00 23.25
CA LEU A 283 -40.10 7.95 24.07
C LEU A 283 -39.38 8.41 25.35
N ILE A 284 -38.18 7.91 25.61
CA ILE A 284 -37.46 8.14 26.87
C ILE A 284 -36.83 9.56 26.96
N HIS A 285 -36.86 10.35 25.92
CA HIS A 285 -36.21 11.68 25.87
C HIS A 285 -37.09 12.84 25.39
N ILE A 286 -38.38 12.86 25.86
CA ILE A 286 -39.18 14.11 25.77
C ILE A 286 -39.40 14.69 27.16
#